data_1501a4b66577a1c37dd2f2b630c20baf
#
_entry.id   1501a4b66577a1c37dd2f2b630c20baf
#
_cell.length_a   1.000
_cell.length_b   1.000
_cell.length_c   1.000
_cell.angle_alpha   90.00
_cell.angle_beta   90.00
_cell.angle_gamma   90.00
#
_symmetry.space_group_name_H-M   'P 1'
#
loop_
_entity.id
_entity.type
_entity.pdbx_description
1 polymer ?
#
loop_
_entity_poly.entity_id
_entity_poly.type
_entity_poly.pdbx_seq_one_letter_code
_entity_poly.pdbx_strand_id
1 'polypeptide(L)'
;MDIAIQIPTKANSWEVAVRAEQLGFSHVWFYDTPLLNAELFAAMGAAAMKTSKIKLCSGVMIPFNRLAPVAASGLATLNALAPGRIVFGVSTGFTGRRAMGMKPVTLARMTEYIDTVQALLAGEMTELEVEGGTHKIRFLNTEWGGLINIEDPIPLAISALGPKARALTVEKRAQWINVATYPEREKAQLDEMRSLWSQAGHDPAEFYSIATIGGRVLDEGESPDSVKTREQAGPPAAIVFHNFIEEREFGSIMGSEFPFPEALEAYRRIYDRYEPADARYLTNHRGHLMFVRPDETHLTGDIIKALTLTGTKAELVERLRGFKELGYSQLQFHVVPGHENEMMERWADVMDAF
;
A
#
# COMPACT_ATOMS: atom_id res chain seq x y z
N MET A 1 13.78 -12.69 -3.29
CA MET A 1 13.00 -11.50 -2.91
C MET A 1 12.08 -11.14 -4.08
N ASP A 2 10.80 -11.08 -3.83
CA ASP A 2 9.81 -10.71 -4.83
C ASP A 2 9.87 -9.22 -5.16
N ILE A 3 9.60 -8.85 -6.42
CA ILE A 3 9.47 -7.46 -6.83
C ILE A 3 8.06 -7.21 -7.35
N ALA A 4 7.43 -6.20 -6.82
CA ALA A 4 6.03 -5.86 -7.04
C ALA A 4 5.86 -4.39 -7.44
N ILE A 5 4.68 -4.06 -7.96
CA ILE A 5 4.27 -2.68 -8.14
C ILE A 5 3.04 -2.36 -7.30
N GLN A 6 2.85 -1.10 -6.96
CA GLN A 6 1.63 -0.56 -6.39
C GLN A 6 1.15 0.63 -7.21
N ILE A 7 -0.15 0.70 -7.42
CA ILE A 7 -0.74 1.64 -8.37
C ILE A 7 -1.98 2.35 -7.80
N PRO A 8 -2.16 3.64 -8.10
CA PRO A 8 -3.46 4.28 -8.02
C PRO A 8 -4.46 3.55 -8.91
N THR A 9 -5.54 3.07 -8.31
CA THR A 9 -6.52 2.23 -9.03
C THR A 9 -7.29 3.04 -10.05
N LYS A 10 -7.29 2.59 -11.29
CA LYS A 10 -8.05 3.14 -12.43
C LYS A 10 -8.96 2.06 -13.01
N ALA A 11 -10.01 2.44 -13.72
CA ALA A 11 -10.91 1.48 -14.38
C ALA A 11 -10.18 0.55 -15.36
N ASN A 12 -9.10 1.04 -15.99
CA ASN A 12 -8.25 0.28 -16.92
C ASN A 12 -6.94 -0.22 -16.28
N SER A 13 -6.84 -0.30 -14.96
CA SER A 13 -5.63 -0.82 -14.26
C SER A 13 -5.21 -2.23 -14.69
N TRP A 14 -6.12 -2.98 -15.33
CA TRP A 14 -5.79 -4.27 -15.91
C TRP A 14 -4.69 -4.18 -17.01
N GLU A 15 -4.57 -3.07 -17.73
CA GLU A 15 -3.49 -2.87 -18.73
C GLU A 15 -2.12 -2.84 -18.05
N VAL A 16 -2.03 -2.13 -16.91
CA VAL A 16 -0.82 -2.07 -16.09
C VAL A 16 -0.50 -3.44 -15.50
N ALA A 17 -1.50 -4.17 -15.00
CA ALA A 17 -1.32 -5.51 -14.46
C ALA A 17 -0.80 -6.51 -15.51
N VAL A 18 -1.33 -6.47 -16.74
CA VAL A 18 -0.85 -7.27 -17.86
C VAL A 18 0.60 -6.93 -18.21
N ARG A 19 0.93 -5.63 -18.29
CA ARG A 19 2.30 -5.22 -18.57
C ARG A 19 3.27 -5.60 -17.46
N ALA A 20 2.87 -5.47 -16.20
CA ALA A 20 3.67 -5.90 -15.05
C ALA A 20 3.95 -7.42 -15.09
N GLU A 21 2.92 -8.23 -15.41
CA GLU A 21 3.09 -9.68 -15.59
C GLU A 21 4.10 -10.01 -16.69
N GLN A 22 4.03 -9.31 -17.83
CA GLN A 22 4.97 -9.49 -18.95
C GLN A 22 6.42 -9.13 -18.59
N LEU A 23 6.60 -8.13 -17.73
CA LEU A 23 7.91 -7.67 -17.25
C LEU A 23 8.43 -8.48 -16.05
N GLY A 24 7.70 -9.50 -15.59
CA GLY A 24 8.16 -10.40 -14.53
C GLY A 24 7.91 -9.91 -13.11
N PHE A 25 7.10 -8.86 -12.90
CA PHE A 25 6.68 -8.48 -11.55
C PHE A 25 5.80 -9.55 -10.92
N SER A 26 5.99 -9.78 -9.63
CA SER A 26 5.31 -10.86 -8.89
C SER A 26 3.89 -10.49 -8.44
N HIS A 27 3.66 -9.22 -8.09
CA HIS A 27 2.40 -8.72 -7.51
C HIS A 27 2.05 -7.33 -8.04
N VAL A 28 0.74 -7.05 -8.12
CA VAL A 28 0.18 -5.69 -8.29
C VAL A 28 -0.69 -5.37 -7.09
N TRP A 29 -0.38 -4.26 -6.40
CA TRP A 29 -1.12 -3.75 -5.26
C TRP A 29 -1.99 -2.58 -5.70
N PHE A 30 -3.31 -2.74 -5.58
CA PHE A 30 -4.32 -1.76 -5.99
C PHE A 30 -4.76 -0.92 -4.79
N TYR A 31 -4.75 0.40 -4.90
CA TYR A 31 -5.20 1.28 -3.80
C TYR A 31 -6.71 1.23 -3.62
N ASP A 32 -7.16 1.26 -2.36
CA ASP A 32 -8.57 1.37 -1.96
C ASP A 32 -8.82 2.73 -1.30
N THR A 33 -8.74 3.80 -2.09
CA THR A 33 -8.93 5.18 -1.64
C THR A 33 -10.13 5.82 -2.36
N PRO A 34 -11.35 5.64 -1.87
CA PRO A 34 -12.55 6.26 -2.46
C PRO A 34 -12.37 7.76 -2.66
N LEU A 35 -12.98 8.31 -3.70
CA LEU A 35 -12.88 9.71 -4.15
C LEU A 35 -11.52 10.11 -4.76
N LEU A 36 -10.45 9.37 -4.49
CA LEU A 36 -9.14 9.55 -5.12
C LEU A 36 -8.90 8.56 -6.27
N ASN A 37 -9.39 7.33 -6.14
CA ASN A 37 -9.17 6.24 -7.09
C ASN A 37 -10.49 5.58 -7.50
N ALA A 38 -10.44 4.75 -8.54
CA ALA A 38 -11.55 3.91 -8.96
C ALA A 38 -11.85 2.79 -7.94
N GLU A 39 -13.00 2.13 -8.08
CA GLU A 39 -13.42 1.06 -7.18
C GLU A 39 -12.51 -0.17 -7.31
N LEU A 40 -12.04 -0.65 -6.16
CA LEU A 40 -11.01 -1.67 -6.03
C LEU A 40 -11.38 -3.00 -6.67
N PHE A 41 -12.52 -3.58 -6.30
CA PHE A 41 -12.89 -4.93 -6.74
C PHE A 41 -13.25 -4.99 -8.22
N ALA A 42 -13.84 -3.92 -8.77
CA ALA A 42 -14.08 -3.81 -10.20
C ALA A 42 -12.77 -3.82 -11.00
N ALA A 43 -11.78 -3.05 -10.56
CA ALA A 43 -10.47 -3.00 -11.21
C ALA A 43 -9.69 -4.31 -11.06
N MET A 44 -9.66 -4.91 -9.86
CA MET A 44 -9.03 -6.20 -9.63
C MET A 44 -9.71 -7.33 -10.41
N GLY A 45 -11.04 -7.32 -10.52
CA GLY A 45 -11.78 -8.30 -11.32
C GLY A 45 -11.43 -8.24 -12.80
N ALA A 46 -11.33 -7.03 -13.38
CA ALA A 46 -10.85 -6.85 -14.74
C ALA A 46 -9.42 -7.37 -14.93
N ALA A 47 -8.52 -7.09 -13.98
CA ALA A 47 -7.14 -7.59 -14.01
C ALA A 47 -7.09 -9.12 -13.86
N ALA A 48 -7.92 -9.71 -13.00
CA ALA A 48 -8.00 -11.17 -12.81
C ALA A 48 -8.31 -11.91 -14.11
N MET A 49 -9.20 -11.35 -14.93
CA MET A 49 -9.60 -11.91 -16.22
C MET A 49 -8.56 -11.73 -17.35
N LYS A 50 -7.57 -10.85 -17.15
CA LYS A 50 -6.58 -10.49 -18.19
C LYS A 50 -5.17 -10.97 -17.87
N THR A 51 -4.93 -11.46 -16.65
CA THR A 51 -3.65 -11.98 -16.18
C THR A 51 -3.75 -13.45 -15.81
N SER A 52 -2.62 -14.14 -15.72
CA SER A 52 -2.57 -15.60 -15.48
C SER A 52 -1.69 -16.03 -14.30
N LYS A 53 -0.70 -15.22 -13.91
CA LYS A 53 0.33 -15.58 -12.92
C LYS A 53 0.49 -14.55 -11.82
N ILE A 54 0.48 -13.26 -12.19
CA ILE A 54 0.72 -12.17 -11.24
C ILE A 54 -0.33 -12.18 -10.13
N LYS A 55 0.10 -11.97 -8.90
CA LYS A 55 -0.81 -11.85 -7.75
C LYS A 55 -1.44 -10.46 -7.73
N LEU A 56 -2.71 -10.41 -7.39
CA LEU A 56 -3.54 -9.22 -7.34
C LEU A 56 -3.87 -8.94 -5.88
N CYS A 57 -3.43 -7.79 -5.39
CA CYS A 57 -3.43 -7.48 -3.97
C CYS A 57 -4.20 -6.20 -3.69
N SER A 58 -5.04 -6.19 -2.65
CA SER A 58 -5.53 -4.92 -2.13
C SER A 58 -4.43 -4.17 -1.37
N GLY A 59 -4.15 -2.95 -1.75
CA GLY A 59 -2.98 -2.23 -1.24
C GLY A 59 -3.25 -0.85 -0.67
N VAL A 60 -4.08 -0.70 0.36
CA VAL A 60 -4.71 -1.69 1.23
C VAL A 60 -6.20 -1.37 1.41
N MET A 61 -7.01 -2.39 1.68
CA MET A 61 -8.42 -2.19 2.01
C MET A 61 -8.58 -1.45 3.34
N ILE A 62 -9.65 -0.67 3.43
CA ILE A 62 -9.99 0.10 4.62
C ILE A 62 -11.27 -0.48 5.23
N PRO A 63 -11.22 -0.93 6.51
CA PRO A 63 -12.39 -1.44 7.24
C PRO A 63 -13.45 -0.37 7.38
N PHE A 64 -14.29 -0.03 6.69
CA PHE A 64 -15.34 0.98 6.69
C PHE A 64 -15.84 1.29 5.29
N ASN A 65 -14.97 1.17 4.28
CA ASN A 65 -15.37 1.39 2.90
C ASN A 65 -16.41 0.35 2.45
N ARG A 66 -16.33 -0.86 3.06
CA ARG A 66 -17.28 -1.97 2.82
C ARG A 66 -17.52 -2.72 4.12
N LEU A 67 -18.75 -3.18 4.34
CA LEU A 67 -19.02 -4.13 5.42
C LEU A 67 -18.19 -5.41 5.25
N ALA A 68 -17.78 -6.03 6.35
CA ALA A 68 -16.94 -7.23 6.31
C ALA A 68 -17.52 -8.37 5.44
N PRO A 69 -18.82 -8.70 5.45
CA PRO A 69 -19.39 -9.70 4.55
C PRO A 69 -19.33 -9.31 3.07
N VAL A 70 -19.44 -8.02 2.76
CA VAL A 70 -19.29 -7.53 1.38
C VAL A 70 -17.84 -7.68 0.90
N ALA A 71 -16.88 -7.39 1.77
CA ALA A 71 -15.46 -7.57 1.49
C ALA A 71 -15.10 -9.06 1.31
N ALA A 72 -15.58 -9.93 2.19
CA ALA A 72 -15.38 -11.37 2.10
C ALA A 72 -15.95 -11.94 0.78
N SER A 73 -17.18 -11.54 0.42
CA SER A 73 -17.78 -11.93 -0.87
C SER A 73 -16.97 -11.44 -2.07
N GLY A 74 -16.48 -10.20 -2.04
CA GLY A 74 -15.64 -9.65 -3.10
C GLY A 74 -14.31 -10.40 -3.24
N LEU A 75 -13.61 -10.66 -2.14
CA LEU A 75 -12.36 -11.42 -2.11
C LEU A 75 -12.55 -12.86 -2.60
N ALA A 76 -13.60 -13.55 -2.14
CA ALA A 76 -13.92 -14.91 -2.57
C ALA A 76 -14.32 -14.98 -4.06
N THR A 77 -15.00 -13.93 -4.58
CA THR A 77 -15.31 -13.79 -6.00
C THR A 77 -14.04 -13.58 -6.82
N LEU A 78 -13.16 -12.68 -6.40
CA LEU A 78 -11.86 -12.48 -7.05
C LEU A 78 -11.04 -13.77 -7.05
N ASN A 79 -11.07 -14.51 -5.94
CA ASN A 79 -10.37 -15.79 -5.84
C ASN A 79 -10.97 -16.89 -6.77
N ALA A 80 -12.28 -16.81 -7.07
CA ALA A 80 -12.87 -17.66 -8.11
C ALA A 80 -12.40 -17.28 -9.53
N LEU A 81 -12.19 -15.98 -9.79
CA LEU A 81 -11.66 -15.48 -11.07
C LEU A 81 -10.16 -15.72 -11.22
N ALA A 82 -9.41 -15.70 -10.14
CA ALA A 82 -7.96 -15.80 -10.08
C ALA A 82 -7.51 -16.70 -8.91
N PRO A 83 -7.74 -18.04 -8.98
CA PRO A 83 -7.50 -18.95 -7.87
C PRO A 83 -6.06 -18.87 -7.34
N GLY A 84 -5.91 -18.70 -6.01
CA GLY A 84 -4.62 -18.63 -5.32
C GLY A 84 -3.76 -17.41 -5.65
N ARG A 85 -4.29 -16.42 -6.38
CA ARG A 85 -3.57 -15.20 -6.78
C ARG A 85 -4.02 -13.94 -6.02
N ILE A 86 -4.95 -14.04 -5.10
CA ILE A 86 -5.49 -12.90 -4.36
C ILE A 86 -4.76 -12.73 -3.03
N VAL A 87 -4.46 -11.48 -2.65
CA VAL A 87 -3.92 -11.13 -1.33
C VAL A 87 -4.81 -10.06 -0.70
N PHE A 88 -5.22 -10.30 0.55
CA PHE A 88 -6.02 -9.37 1.34
C PHE A 88 -5.11 -8.43 2.13
N GLY A 89 -4.76 -7.28 1.58
CA GLY A 89 -4.06 -6.23 2.31
C GLY A 89 -5.05 -5.29 3.01
N VAL A 90 -4.78 -4.93 4.27
CA VAL A 90 -5.66 -4.10 5.10
C VAL A 90 -4.88 -3.14 5.98
N SER A 91 -5.46 -1.98 6.30
CA SER A 91 -4.94 -1.01 7.27
C SER A 91 -6.08 -0.15 7.83
N THR A 92 -5.75 0.70 8.80
CA THR A 92 -6.70 1.64 9.44
C THR A 92 -7.22 2.75 8.52
N GLY A 93 -6.68 2.88 7.31
CA GLY A 93 -7.19 3.81 6.29
C GLY A 93 -6.74 5.24 6.49
N PHE A 94 -5.47 5.45 6.69
CA PHE A 94 -4.90 6.76 6.93
C PHE A 94 -5.28 7.79 5.86
N THR A 95 -4.75 7.70 4.64
CA THR A 95 -5.03 8.65 3.55
C THR A 95 -6.47 8.59 3.08
N GLY A 96 -6.99 7.38 2.80
CA GLY A 96 -8.33 7.26 2.23
C GLY A 96 -9.43 7.80 3.15
N ARG A 97 -9.23 7.77 4.47
CA ARG A 97 -10.15 8.38 5.42
C ARG A 97 -9.94 9.88 5.58
N ARG A 98 -8.69 10.33 5.64
CA ARG A 98 -8.37 11.76 5.70
C ARG A 98 -8.88 12.53 4.48
N ALA A 99 -8.80 11.96 3.29
CA ALA A 99 -9.38 12.54 2.08
C ALA A 99 -10.90 12.74 2.15
N MET A 100 -11.56 12.10 3.12
CA MET A 100 -12.99 12.27 3.45
C MET A 100 -13.20 13.08 4.75
N GLY A 101 -12.15 13.71 5.31
CA GLY A 101 -12.22 14.43 6.58
C GLY A 101 -12.40 13.56 7.81
N MET A 102 -12.05 12.28 7.74
CA MET A 102 -12.25 11.33 8.82
C MET A 102 -10.93 10.83 9.41
N LYS A 103 -10.92 10.57 10.71
CA LYS A 103 -9.78 9.90 11.37
C LYS A 103 -9.68 8.44 10.91
N PRO A 104 -8.47 7.84 10.91
CA PRO A 104 -8.30 6.40 10.71
C PRO A 104 -9.19 5.60 11.67
N VAL A 105 -9.63 4.41 11.27
CA VAL A 105 -10.33 3.50 12.18
C VAL A 105 -9.41 3.04 13.31
N THR A 106 -9.97 2.70 14.46
CA THR A 106 -9.19 2.15 15.57
C THR A 106 -8.66 0.74 15.24
N LEU A 107 -7.56 0.34 15.87
CA LEU A 107 -7.05 -1.03 15.71
C LEU A 107 -8.09 -2.08 16.13
N ALA A 108 -8.86 -1.83 17.21
CA ALA A 108 -9.91 -2.74 17.64
C ALA A 108 -10.94 -2.99 16.51
N ARG A 109 -11.44 -1.92 15.88
CA ARG A 109 -12.39 -2.04 14.75
C ARG A 109 -11.76 -2.73 13.54
N MET A 110 -10.46 -2.49 13.29
CA MET A 110 -9.75 -3.20 12.23
C MET A 110 -9.60 -4.68 12.56
N THR A 111 -9.32 -5.04 13.82
CA THR A 111 -9.23 -6.43 14.26
C THR A 111 -10.56 -7.16 14.08
N GLU A 112 -11.68 -6.59 14.58
CA GLU A 112 -13.03 -7.14 14.40
C GLU A 112 -13.35 -7.39 12.92
N TYR A 113 -12.99 -6.42 12.06
CA TYR A 113 -13.21 -6.53 10.62
C TYR A 113 -12.38 -7.68 10.00
N ILE A 114 -11.10 -7.78 10.36
CA ILE A 114 -10.22 -8.86 9.88
C ILE A 114 -10.76 -10.21 10.32
N ASP A 115 -11.14 -10.34 11.60
CA ASP A 115 -11.65 -11.60 12.15
C ASP A 115 -12.94 -12.05 11.44
N THR A 116 -13.88 -11.12 11.22
CA THR A 116 -15.10 -11.40 10.48
C THR A 116 -14.82 -11.84 9.03
N VAL A 117 -13.92 -11.13 8.33
CA VAL A 117 -13.55 -11.48 6.94
C VAL A 117 -12.88 -12.84 6.89
N GLN A 118 -11.90 -13.10 7.78
CA GLN A 118 -11.18 -14.37 7.81
C GLN A 118 -12.08 -15.55 8.17
N ALA A 119 -12.98 -15.41 9.15
CA ALA A 119 -13.95 -16.44 9.51
C ALA A 119 -14.85 -16.81 8.31
N LEU A 120 -15.37 -15.79 7.60
CA LEU A 120 -16.19 -16.02 6.41
C LEU A 120 -15.39 -16.72 5.30
N LEU A 121 -14.13 -16.30 5.04
CA LEU A 121 -13.26 -16.93 4.04
C LEU A 121 -12.84 -18.36 4.43
N ALA A 122 -12.86 -18.68 5.73
CA ALA A 122 -12.70 -20.05 6.23
C ALA A 122 -13.98 -20.91 6.15
N GLY A 123 -15.09 -20.34 5.65
CA GLY A 123 -16.40 -21.03 5.59
C GLY A 123 -17.12 -21.10 6.94
N GLU A 124 -16.65 -20.37 7.93
CA GLU A 124 -17.20 -20.40 9.30
C GLU A 124 -18.39 -19.45 9.47
N MET A 125 -19.19 -19.72 10.50
CA MET A 125 -20.21 -18.80 10.99
C MET A 125 -19.55 -17.83 11.98
N THR A 126 -19.85 -16.53 11.81
CA THR A 126 -19.36 -15.48 12.70
C THR A 126 -20.46 -14.51 13.09
N GLU A 127 -20.17 -13.57 13.98
CA GLU A 127 -21.09 -12.52 14.40
C GLU A 127 -20.70 -11.19 13.75
N LEU A 128 -21.70 -10.42 13.36
CA LEU A 128 -21.56 -9.06 12.80
C LEU A 128 -22.41 -8.10 13.63
N GLU A 129 -21.76 -7.08 14.17
CA GLU A 129 -22.45 -5.96 14.82
C GLU A 129 -22.78 -4.88 13.78
N VAL A 130 -24.06 -4.70 13.49
CA VAL A 130 -24.56 -3.73 12.52
C VAL A 130 -25.98 -3.28 12.90
N GLU A 131 -26.33 -2.04 12.62
CA GLU A 131 -27.65 -1.45 12.87
C GLU A 131 -28.14 -1.60 14.32
N GLY A 132 -27.21 -1.59 15.28
CA GLY A 132 -27.51 -1.69 16.71
C GLY A 132 -27.83 -3.09 17.20
N GLY A 133 -27.57 -4.12 16.40
CA GLY A 133 -27.74 -5.53 16.75
C GLY A 133 -26.58 -6.42 16.36
N THR A 134 -26.52 -7.61 16.97
CA THR A 134 -25.57 -8.67 16.65
C THR A 134 -26.26 -9.75 15.83
N HIS A 135 -25.70 -10.05 14.65
CA HIS A 135 -26.29 -10.99 13.70
C HIS A 135 -25.32 -12.11 13.38
N LYS A 136 -25.76 -13.38 13.43
CA LYS A 136 -24.98 -14.52 12.96
C LYS A 136 -25.01 -14.58 11.45
N ILE A 137 -23.83 -14.60 10.83
CA ILE A 137 -23.67 -14.62 9.38
C ILE A 137 -22.70 -15.71 8.94
N ARG A 138 -22.89 -16.25 7.74
CA ARG A 138 -21.99 -17.16 7.02
C ARG A 138 -22.29 -17.13 5.53
N PHE A 139 -21.42 -17.66 4.70
CA PHE A 139 -21.78 -18.00 3.32
C PHE A 139 -22.83 -19.12 3.29
N LEU A 140 -23.91 -18.91 2.54
CA LEU A 140 -25.08 -19.81 2.58
C LEU A 140 -25.07 -20.91 1.53
N ASN A 141 -24.39 -20.70 0.40
CA ASN A 141 -24.45 -21.60 -0.76
C ASN A 141 -23.03 -22.08 -1.17
N THR A 142 -22.21 -22.44 -0.20
CA THR A 142 -20.83 -22.89 -0.45
C THR A 142 -20.75 -24.22 -1.20
N GLU A 143 -21.78 -25.07 -1.04
CA GLU A 143 -21.94 -26.34 -1.75
C GLU A 143 -22.26 -26.17 -3.23
N TRP A 144 -22.68 -24.96 -3.67
CA TRP A 144 -22.93 -24.69 -5.07
C TRP A 144 -21.65 -24.21 -5.78
N GLY A 145 -20.97 -25.14 -6.42
CA GLY A 145 -19.70 -24.84 -7.08
C GLY A 145 -19.74 -23.68 -8.07
N GLY A 146 -18.67 -22.88 -8.08
CA GLY A 146 -18.47 -21.77 -9.01
C GLY A 146 -19.06 -20.41 -8.61
N LEU A 147 -19.76 -20.31 -7.48
CA LEU A 147 -20.24 -19.01 -6.97
C LEU A 147 -19.08 -18.17 -6.41
N ILE A 148 -18.27 -18.78 -5.58
CA ILE A 148 -17.12 -18.17 -4.90
C ILE A 148 -16.02 -19.23 -4.74
N ASN A 149 -14.80 -18.78 -4.41
CA ASN A 149 -13.71 -19.68 -4.04
C ASN A 149 -13.16 -19.30 -2.65
N ILE A 150 -13.39 -20.14 -1.67
CA ILE A 150 -12.85 -20.08 -0.30
C ILE A 150 -11.97 -21.31 0.01
N GLU A 151 -11.68 -22.14 -0.97
CA GLU A 151 -10.82 -23.33 -0.83
C GLU A 151 -9.33 -22.95 -0.93
N ASP A 152 -9.00 -22.09 -1.90
CA ASP A 152 -7.64 -21.56 -2.02
C ASP A 152 -7.44 -20.45 -0.99
N PRO A 153 -6.37 -20.53 -0.15
CA PRO A 153 -6.15 -19.53 0.89
C PRO A 153 -5.85 -18.14 0.31
N ILE A 154 -6.46 -17.12 0.92
CA ILE A 154 -6.19 -15.71 0.64
C ILE A 154 -5.29 -15.16 1.75
N PRO A 155 -3.98 -14.98 1.52
CA PRO A 155 -3.08 -14.44 2.53
C PRO A 155 -3.51 -13.05 3.02
N LEU A 156 -3.43 -12.84 4.34
CA LEU A 156 -3.63 -11.54 4.97
C LEU A 156 -2.32 -10.76 4.97
N ALA A 157 -2.35 -9.48 4.61
CA ALA A 157 -1.26 -8.54 4.76
C ALA A 157 -1.72 -7.31 5.53
N ILE A 158 -0.97 -6.87 6.54
CA ILE A 158 -1.31 -5.70 7.36
C ILE A 158 -0.26 -4.61 7.18
N SER A 159 -0.69 -3.42 6.78
CA SER A 159 0.20 -2.25 6.79
C SER A 159 0.29 -1.70 8.22
N ALA A 160 1.47 -1.88 8.84
CA ALA A 160 1.68 -1.68 10.26
C ALA A 160 2.96 -0.87 10.54
N LEU A 161 2.82 0.43 10.78
CA LEU A 161 3.93 1.33 11.09
C LEU A 161 4.19 1.44 12.59
N GLY A 162 3.16 1.49 13.41
CA GLY A 162 3.28 1.64 14.87
C GLY A 162 3.37 0.30 15.61
N PRO A 163 3.92 0.28 16.84
CA PRO A 163 4.18 -0.96 17.58
C PRO A 163 2.94 -1.80 17.87
N LYS A 164 1.78 -1.18 18.14
CA LYS A 164 0.52 -1.90 18.36
C LYS A 164 0.02 -2.60 17.09
N ALA A 165 0.18 -1.95 15.93
CA ALA A 165 -0.21 -2.55 14.65
C ALA A 165 0.77 -3.67 14.26
N ARG A 166 2.07 -3.53 14.56
CA ARG A 166 3.05 -4.60 14.39
C ARG A 166 2.73 -5.82 15.27
N ALA A 167 2.36 -5.60 16.53
CA ALA A 167 1.91 -6.69 17.41
C ALA A 167 0.68 -7.42 16.85
N LEU A 168 -0.32 -6.68 16.35
CA LEU A 168 -1.48 -7.26 15.68
C LEU A 168 -1.09 -8.07 14.43
N THR A 169 -0.13 -7.60 13.63
CA THR A 169 0.38 -8.33 12.46
C THR A 169 0.93 -9.70 12.87
N VAL A 170 1.69 -9.76 13.95
CA VAL A 170 2.23 -11.02 14.51
C VAL A 170 1.10 -11.90 15.05
N GLU A 171 0.15 -11.35 15.83
CA GLU A 171 -1.01 -12.06 16.37
C GLU A 171 -1.81 -12.75 15.25
N LYS A 172 -2.05 -12.06 14.14
CA LYS A 172 -2.82 -12.56 13.00
C LYS A 172 -1.99 -13.42 12.03
N ARG A 173 -0.71 -13.65 12.29
CA ARG A 173 0.23 -14.34 11.36
C ARG A 173 0.18 -13.73 9.95
N ALA A 174 0.02 -12.42 9.87
CA ALA A 174 -0.13 -11.70 8.62
C ALA A 174 1.23 -11.32 8.01
N GLN A 175 1.26 -11.13 6.70
CA GLN A 175 2.37 -10.48 6.02
C GLN A 175 2.47 -9.02 6.51
N TRP A 176 3.68 -8.56 6.74
CA TRP A 176 3.93 -7.21 7.25
C TRP A 176 4.25 -6.24 6.13
N ILE A 177 3.41 -5.22 5.92
CA ILE A 177 3.68 -4.12 4.99
C ILE A 177 4.26 -2.95 5.78
N ASN A 178 5.46 -2.53 5.39
CA ASN A 178 6.16 -1.36 5.91
C ASN A 178 6.40 -0.32 4.81
N VAL A 179 6.45 0.95 5.18
CA VAL A 179 6.93 2.03 4.30
C VAL A 179 8.43 2.17 4.53
N ALA A 180 9.20 1.94 3.50
CA ALA A 180 10.66 1.94 3.55
C ALA A 180 11.25 2.98 2.60
N THR A 181 12.46 3.44 2.89
CA THR A 181 13.20 4.36 2.03
C THR A 181 14.61 3.85 1.74
N TYR A 182 15.35 3.48 2.77
CA TYR A 182 16.74 3.02 2.67
C TYR A 182 16.99 1.82 3.57
N PRO A 183 17.76 0.81 3.12
CA PRO A 183 18.03 -0.41 3.91
C PRO A 183 18.54 -0.12 5.31
N GLU A 184 19.41 0.89 5.45
CA GLU A 184 20.07 1.22 6.72
C GLU A 184 19.07 1.69 7.80
N ARG A 185 17.94 2.25 7.39
CA ARG A 185 16.89 2.73 8.30
C ARG A 185 15.93 1.62 8.72
N GLU A 186 15.84 0.56 7.92
CA GLU A 186 14.82 -0.48 8.08
C GLU A 186 15.27 -1.63 8.99
N LYS A 187 16.58 -1.77 9.22
CA LYS A 187 17.13 -2.91 9.96
C LYS A 187 16.52 -3.08 11.35
N ALA A 188 16.43 -2.01 12.12
CA ALA A 188 15.94 -2.07 13.49
C ALA A 188 14.47 -2.53 13.55
N GLN A 189 13.62 -2.04 12.67
CA GLN A 189 12.20 -2.41 12.62
C GLN A 189 12.01 -3.86 12.14
N LEU A 190 12.81 -4.30 11.19
CA LEU A 190 12.77 -5.67 10.69
C LEU A 190 13.24 -6.68 11.75
N ASP A 191 14.31 -6.33 12.47
CA ASP A 191 14.82 -7.15 13.60
C ASP A 191 13.79 -7.22 14.74
N GLU A 192 13.10 -6.11 15.06
CA GLU A 192 12.00 -6.09 16.02
C GLU A 192 10.87 -7.01 15.59
N MET A 193 10.43 -6.93 14.33
CA MET A 193 9.34 -7.77 13.82
C MET A 193 9.68 -9.25 13.84
N ARG A 194 10.91 -9.62 13.48
CA ARG A 194 11.38 -11.02 13.57
C ARG A 194 11.44 -11.51 15.01
N SER A 195 11.88 -10.65 15.93
CA SER A 195 11.87 -10.96 17.35
C SER A 195 10.47 -11.21 17.87
N LEU A 196 9.51 -10.33 17.56
CA LEU A 196 8.11 -10.50 17.94
C LEU A 196 7.51 -11.77 17.36
N TRP A 197 7.80 -12.07 16.08
CA TRP A 197 7.35 -13.28 15.38
C TRP A 197 7.84 -14.55 16.09
N SER A 198 9.12 -14.61 16.40
CA SER A 198 9.74 -15.74 17.11
C SER A 198 9.24 -15.88 18.55
N GLN A 199 9.04 -14.77 19.27
CA GLN A 199 8.48 -14.76 20.64
C GLN A 199 7.04 -15.28 20.67
N ALA A 200 6.26 -15.06 19.61
CA ALA A 200 4.93 -15.62 19.46
C ALA A 200 4.92 -17.13 19.11
N GLY A 201 6.09 -17.74 18.95
CA GLY A 201 6.22 -19.16 18.60
C GLY A 201 5.92 -19.50 17.13
N HIS A 202 5.93 -18.49 16.25
CA HIS A 202 5.70 -18.71 14.82
C HIS A 202 6.98 -19.17 14.12
N ASP A 203 6.82 -19.99 13.06
CA ASP A 203 7.95 -20.41 12.23
C ASP A 203 8.58 -19.18 11.53
N PRO A 204 9.88 -18.92 11.72
CA PRO A 204 10.58 -17.83 11.02
C PRO A 204 10.48 -17.89 9.50
N ALA A 205 10.33 -19.08 8.92
CA ALA A 205 10.16 -19.26 7.47
C ALA A 205 8.83 -18.72 6.93
N GLU A 206 7.82 -18.57 7.77
CA GLU A 206 6.51 -17.99 7.41
C GLU A 206 6.51 -16.46 7.48
N PHE A 207 7.55 -15.84 8.07
CA PHE A 207 7.61 -14.38 8.17
C PHE A 207 7.79 -13.74 6.80
N TYR A 208 6.78 -13.03 6.34
CA TYR A 208 6.79 -12.35 5.05
C TYR A 208 6.71 -10.83 5.22
N SER A 209 7.78 -10.14 4.84
CA SER A 209 7.93 -8.69 4.97
C SER A 209 7.93 -8.00 3.63
N ILE A 210 7.16 -6.91 3.53
CA ILE A 210 6.94 -6.14 2.31
C ILE A 210 7.38 -4.69 2.56
N ALA A 211 8.35 -4.21 1.78
CA ALA A 211 8.75 -2.80 1.80
C ALA A 211 8.04 -2.04 0.68
N THR A 212 7.24 -1.04 1.06
CA THR A 212 6.59 -0.10 0.14
C THR A 212 7.51 1.08 -0.12
N ILE A 213 7.82 1.36 -1.38
CA ILE A 213 8.83 2.33 -1.77
C ILE A 213 8.31 3.20 -2.92
N GLY A 214 8.51 4.52 -2.82
CA GLY A 214 8.39 5.45 -3.95
C GLY A 214 9.77 5.74 -4.55
N GLY A 215 9.83 6.06 -5.83
CA GLY A 215 11.09 6.47 -6.46
C GLY A 215 11.15 6.19 -7.96
N ARG A 216 12.29 6.53 -8.56
CA ARG A 216 12.51 6.31 -9.99
C ARG A 216 13.97 6.00 -10.31
N VAL A 217 14.19 5.42 -11.48
CA VAL A 217 15.53 5.20 -12.06
C VAL A 217 15.94 6.45 -12.84
N LEU A 218 17.07 7.07 -12.47
CA LEU A 218 17.68 8.21 -13.18
C LEU A 218 18.54 7.72 -14.34
N ASP A 219 18.67 8.54 -15.39
CA ASP A 219 19.71 8.35 -16.38
C ASP A 219 21.08 8.77 -15.80
N GLU A 220 22.17 8.26 -16.40
CA GLU A 220 23.52 8.66 -15.98
C GLU A 220 23.72 10.17 -16.19
N GLY A 221 24.08 10.88 -15.10
CA GLY A 221 24.23 12.33 -15.12
C GLY A 221 22.93 13.13 -15.08
N GLU A 222 21.78 12.49 -14.98
CA GLU A 222 20.50 13.19 -14.84
C GLU A 222 20.42 13.89 -13.47
N SER A 223 20.02 15.17 -13.50
CA SER A 223 19.80 15.93 -12.28
C SER A 223 18.55 15.43 -11.54
N PRO A 224 18.60 15.28 -10.21
CA PRO A 224 17.40 15.00 -9.42
C PRO A 224 16.35 16.11 -9.49
N ASP A 225 16.69 17.32 -9.94
CA ASP A 225 15.75 18.42 -10.19
C ASP A 225 15.09 18.35 -11.58
N SER A 226 15.28 17.26 -12.34
CA SER A 226 14.64 17.11 -13.65
C SER A 226 13.13 17.09 -13.55
N VAL A 227 12.44 17.54 -14.60
CA VAL A 227 10.99 17.49 -14.70
C VAL A 227 10.47 16.07 -14.48
N LYS A 228 11.13 15.09 -15.10
CA LYS A 228 10.79 13.65 -14.93
C LYS A 228 10.89 13.20 -13.47
N THR A 229 11.93 13.62 -12.74
CA THR A 229 12.05 13.26 -11.32
C THR A 229 10.90 13.82 -10.51
N ARG A 230 10.52 15.08 -10.78
CA ARG A 230 9.38 15.70 -10.13
C ARG A 230 8.06 14.99 -10.47
N GLU A 231 7.88 14.54 -11.72
CA GLU A 231 6.68 13.83 -12.15
C GLU A 231 6.59 12.40 -11.58
N GLN A 232 7.69 11.64 -11.56
CA GLN A 232 7.67 10.21 -11.24
C GLN A 232 8.01 9.89 -9.78
N ALA A 233 8.86 10.69 -9.12
CA ALA A 233 9.25 10.50 -7.72
C ALA A 233 8.72 11.59 -6.77
N GLY A 234 8.29 12.72 -7.31
CA GLY A 234 7.69 13.82 -6.53
C GLY A 234 6.41 13.42 -5.81
N PRO A 235 5.44 12.73 -6.45
CA PRO A 235 4.20 12.34 -5.77
C PRO A 235 4.41 11.51 -4.49
N PRO A 236 5.24 10.46 -4.46
CA PRO A 236 5.53 9.76 -3.21
C PRO A 236 6.32 10.60 -2.18
N ALA A 237 7.13 11.56 -2.60
CA ALA A 237 7.79 12.49 -1.68
C ALA A 237 6.80 13.50 -1.07
N ALA A 238 5.84 14.00 -1.86
CA ALA A 238 4.82 14.94 -1.42
C ALA A 238 3.96 14.38 -0.27
N ILE A 239 3.62 13.08 -0.31
CA ILE A 239 2.80 12.44 0.72
C ILE A 239 3.40 12.60 2.11
N VAL A 240 4.72 12.56 2.23
CA VAL A 240 5.38 12.69 3.53
C VAL A 240 5.02 14.04 4.15
N PHE A 241 5.05 15.11 3.35
CA PHE A 241 4.62 16.44 3.79
C PHE A 241 3.12 16.50 4.10
N HIS A 242 2.27 15.91 3.24
CA HIS A 242 0.83 15.87 3.46
C HIS A 242 0.49 15.20 4.79
N ASN A 243 1.19 14.14 5.14
CA ASN A 243 0.97 13.41 6.37
C ASN A 243 1.37 14.23 7.60
N PHE A 244 2.54 14.86 7.57
CA PHE A 244 3.03 15.66 8.70
C PHE A 244 2.23 16.95 8.93
N ILE A 245 1.74 17.61 7.86
CA ILE A 245 0.96 18.82 8.02
C ILE A 245 -0.37 18.56 8.73
N GLU A 246 -0.98 17.41 8.48
CA GLU A 246 -2.28 17.02 9.02
C GLU A 246 -2.22 16.32 10.39
N GLU A 247 -1.04 16.10 10.96
CA GLU A 247 -0.91 15.45 12.26
C GLU A 247 -1.64 16.20 13.38
N ARG A 248 -1.73 17.51 13.30
CA ARG A 248 -2.46 18.32 14.28
C ARG A 248 -3.95 18.04 14.29
N GLU A 249 -4.54 17.75 13.12
CA GLU A 249 -5.98 17.54 12.96
C GLU A 249 -6.37 16.06 13.17
N PHE A 250 -5.54 15.15 12.68
CA PHE A 250 -5.87 13.72 12.62
C PHE A 250 -4.99 12.82 13.50
N GLY A 251 -3.94 13.36 14.13
CA GLY A 251 -3.00 12.63 14.96
C GLY A 251 -1.76 12.12 14.20
N SER A 252 -0.64 11.99 14.92
CA SER A 252 0.62 11.50 14.37
C SER A 252 0.59 9.99 14.15
N ILE A 253 1.20 9.55 13.05
CA ILE A 253 1.47 8.14 12.77
C ILE A 253 2.96 7.86 12.61
N MET A 254 3.77 8.88 12.34
CA MET A 254 5.18 8.68 12.01
C MET A 254 6.09 8.71 13.24
N GLY A 255 5.66 9.33 14.34
CA GLY A 255 6.36 9.32 15.64
C GLY A 255 7.80 9.84 15.64
N SER A 256 8.26 10.43 14.53
CA SER A 256 9.63 10.88 14.29
C SER A 256 9.69 12.36 13.97
N GLU A 257 10.84 12.98 14.18
CA GLU A 257 11.11 14.32 13.70
C GLU A 257 11.18 14.35 12.18
N PHE A 258 10.57 15.36 11.57
CA PHE A 258 10.61 15.54 10.13
C PHE A 258 12.00 16.02 9.69
N PRO A 259 12.64 15.37 8.71
CA PRO A 259 14.04 15.65 8.36
C PRO A 259 14.25 17.01 7.63
N PHE A 260 13.18 17.67 7.17
CA PHE A 260 13.24 18.94 6.43
C PHE A 260 12.30 19.98 7.06
N PRO A 261 12.58 20.48 8.29
CA PRO A 261 11.66 21.35 9.02
C PRO A 261 11.38 22.68 8.31
N GLU A 262 12.36 23.24 7.59
CA GLU A 262 12.18 24.50 6.83
C GLU A 262 11.24 24.29 5.63
N ALA A 263 11.38 23.20 4.91
CA ALA A 263 10.49 22.86 3.79
C ALA A 263 9.08 22.52 4.29
N LEU A 264 8.94 21.88 5.46
CA LEU A 264 7.64 21.65 6.09
C LEU A 264 6.96 22.94 6.49
N GLU A 265 7.72 23.91 7.03
CA GLU A 265 7.17 25.23 7.37
C GLU A 265 6.78 26.02 6.11
N ALA A 266 7.55 25.93 5.03
CA ALA A 266 7.17 26.50 3.74
C ALA A 266 5.86 25.89 3.23
N TYR A 267 5.72 24.57 3.32
CA TYR A 267 4.49 23.88 2.95
C TYR A 267 3.31 24.24 3.86
N ARG A 268 3.54 24.43 5.16
CA ARG A 268 2.51 24.89 6.11
C ARG A 268 1.87 26.21 5.67
N ARG A 269 2.68 27.17 5.22
CA ARG A 269 2.19 28.45 4.72
C ARG A 269 1.34 28.32 3.46
N ILE A 270 1.57 27.26 2.67
CA ILE A 270 0.75 26.94 1.49
C ILE A 270 -0.55 26.29 1.94
N TYR A 271 -0.48 25.26 2.80
CA TYR A 271 -1.61 24.52 3.35
C TYR A 271 -2.61 25.44 4.06
N ASP A 272 -2.14 26.41 4.86
CA ASP A 272 -3.00 27.35 5.61
C ASP A 272 -3.87 28.25 4.72
N ARG A 273 -3.54 28.34 3.41
CA ARG A 273 -4.32 29.09 2.41
C ARG A 273 -5.33 28.22 1.64
N TYR A 274 -5.35 26.92 1.87
CA TYR A 274 -6.30 26.05 1.18
C TYR A 274 -7.73 26.32 1.63
N GLU A 275 -8.63 26.39 0.64
CA GLU A 275 -10.05 26.60 0.85
C GLU A 275 -10.85 25.38 0.41
N PRO A 276 -11.97 25.09 1.08
CA PRO A 276 -12.48 25.78 2.28
C PRO A 276 -11.64 25.45 3.52
N ALA A 277 -11.51 26.42 4.44
CA ALA A 277 -10.63 26.33 5.61
C ALA A 277 -10.97 25.18 6.58
N ASP A 278 -12.20 24.72 6.59
CA ASP A 278 -12.70 23.58 7.38
C ASP A 278 -12.56 22.23 6.65
N ALA A 279 -12.10 22.26 5.38
CA ALA A 279 -11.88 21.05 4.60
C ALA A 279 -10.61 21.13 3.72
N ARG A 280 -9.51 21.65 4.28
CA ARG A 280 -8.21 21.78 3.59
C ARG A 280 -7.69 20.45 3.03
N TYR A 281 -8.09 19.33 3.64
CA TYR A 281 -7.77 17.97 3.18
C TYR A 281 -8.22 17.71 1.73
N LEU A 282 -9.28 18.37 1.24
CA LEU A 282 -9.73 18.20 -0.16
C LEU A 282 -8.68 18.70 -1.15
N THR A 283 -7.97 19.79 -0.84
CA THR A 283 -6.87 20.27 -1.66
C THR A 283 -5.57 19.51 -1.35
N ASN A 284 -5.30 19.23 -0.07
CA ASN A 284 -4.10 18.52 0.36
C ASN A 284 -3.95 17.16 -0.31
N HIS A 285 -5.03 16.40 -0.40
CA HIS A 285 -5.01 15.07 -1.02
C HIS A 285 -5.27 15.07 -2.54
N ARG A 286 -5.51 16.22 -3.16
CA ARG A 286 -5.62 16.28 -4.62
C ARG A 286 -4.31 15.92 -5.27
N GLY A 287 -4.32 14.95 -6.19
CA GLY A 287 -3.11 14.44 -6.86
C GLY A 287 -2.31 13.45 -6.04
N HIS A 288 -2.83 12.99 -4.91
CA HIS A 288 -2.17 12.03 -4.02
C HIS A 288 -1.64 10.82 -4.79
N LEU A 289 -0.33 10.62 -4.76
CA LEU A 289 0.40 9.57 -5.49
C LEU A 289 0.24 9.61 -7.04
N MET A 290 -0.30 10.67 -7.61
CA MET A 290 -0.51 10.80 -9.06
C MET A 290 0.28 11.92 -9.70
N PHE A 291 0.33 13.08 -9.06
CA PHE A 291 1.10 14.23 -9.54
C PHE A 291 1.43 15.20 -8.40
N VAL A 292 2.49 15.96 -8.58
CA VAL A 292 2.84 17.09 -7.69
C VAL A 292 2.07 18.32 -8.13
N ARG A 293 1.39 18.97 -7.20
CA ARG A 293 0.67 20.21 -7.51
C ARG A 293 1.63 21.36 -7.80
N PRO A 294 1.22 22.35 -8.62
CA PRO A 294 2.07 23.51 -8.93
C PRO A 294 2.49 24.35 -7.71
N ASP A 295 1.67 24.35 -6.66
CA ASP A 295 1.92 25.09 -5.42
C ASP A 295 2.90 24.37 -4.47
N GLU A 296 3.22 23.11 -4.69
CA GLU A 296 4.18 22.32 -3.89
C GLU A 296 5.64 22.65 -4.25
N THR A 297 5.98 23.93 -4.18
CA THR A 297 7.29 24.46 -4.57
C THR A 297 8.43 24.10 -3.60
N HIS A 298 8.09 23.60 -2.42
CA HIS A 298 9.01 23.13 -1.39
C HIS A 298 9.71 21.79 -1.76
N LEU A 299 9.17 21.05 -2.73
CA LEU A 299 9.74 19.80 -3.20
C LEU A 299 10.87 20.07 -4.20
N THR A 300 12.11 20.11 -3.71
CA THR A 300 13.31 20.14 -4.53
C THR A 300 13.76 18.72 -4.91
N GLY A 301 14.62 18.57 -5.91
CA GLY A 301 15.18 17.28 -6.29
C GLY A 301 15.93 16.58 -5.17
N ASP A 302 16.66 17.32 -4.34
CA ASP A 302 17.37 16.78 -3.17
C ASP A 302 16.39 16.22 -2.13
N ILE A 303 15.29 16.92 -1.87
CA ILE A 303 14.23 16.43 -0.95
C ILE A 303 13.58 15.18 -1.52
N ILE A 304 13.25 15.18 -2.83
CA ILE A 304 12.67 14.01 -3.50
C ILE A 304 13.63 12.81 -3.37
N LYS A 305 14.92 13.00 -3.70
CA LYS A 305 15.93 11.94 -3.61
C LYS A 305 16.10 11.42 -2.16
N ALA A 306 16.01 12.30 -1.17
CA ALA A 306 16.15 11.92 0.24
C ALA A 306 14.92 11.18 0.82
N LEU A 307 13.72 11.39 0.25
CA LEU A 307 12.46 10.77 0.70
C LEU A 307 12.04 9.56 -0.15
N THR A 308 12.76 9.27 -1.25
CA THR A 308 12.39 8.20 -2.19
C THR A 308 13.61 7.39 -2.63
N LEU A 309 13.37 6.18 -3.12
CA LEU A 309 14.41 5.35 -3.73
C LEU A 309 14.67 5.82 -5.17
N THR A 310 15.29 7.00 -5.30
CA THR A 310 15.62 7.62 -6.58
C THR A 310 17.13 7.61 -6.78
N GLY A 311 17.60 7.11 -7.92
CA GLY A 311 19.03 7.00 -8.24
C GLY A 311 19.27 6.38 -9.61
N THR A 312 20.54 6.32 -10.03
CA THR A 312 20.95 5.60 -11.24
C THR A 312 20.70 4.10 -11.10
N LYS A 313 20.67 3.38 -12.22
CA LYS A 313 20.53 1.92 -12.21
C LYS A 313 21.55 1.26 -11.28
N ALA A 314 22.82 1.67 -11.33
CA ALA A 314 23.87 1.09 -10.50
C ALA A 314 23.62 1.33 -9.00
N GLU A 315 23.27 2.56 -8.61
CA GLU A 315 22.92 2.89 -7.22
C GLU A 315 21.72 2.07 -6.72
N LEU A 316 20.71 1.87 -7.57
CA LEU A 316 19.49 1.15 -7.19
C LEU A 316 19.72 -0.35 -7.07
N VAL A 317 20.54 -0.95 -7.95
CA VAL A 317 20.94 -2.37 -7.82
C VAL A 317 21.58 -2.63 -6.45
N GLU A 318 22.51 -1.76 -6.03
CA GLU A 318 23.15 -1.89 -4.71
C GLU A 318 22.15 -1.74 -3.55
N ARG A 319 21.21 -0.80 -3.66
CA ARG A 319 20.17 -0.63 -2.64
C ARG A 319 19.21 -1.83 -2.57
N LEU A 320 18.85 -2.41 -3.72
CA LEU A 320 18.04 -3.61 -3.75
C LEU A 320 18.76 -4.81 -3.10
N ARG A 321 20.06 -4.94 -3.34
CA ARG A 321 20.90 -5.94 -2.65
C ARG A 321 20.88 -5.74 -1.13
N GLY A 322 20.99 -4.50 -0.67
CA GLY A 322 20.86 -4.18 0.75
C GLY A 322 19.52 -4.62 1.35
N PHE A 323 18.40 -4.39 0.68
CA PHE A 323 17.08 -4.88 1.14
C PHE A 323 17.03 -6.42 1.16
N LYS A 324 17.60 -7.08 0.15
CA LYS A 324 17.67 -8.55 0.09
C LYS A 324 18.53 -9.12 1.23
N GLU A 325 19.69 -8.52 1.49
CA GLU A 325 20.60 -8.91 2.57
C GLU A 325 19.97 -8.71 3.96
N LEU A 326 19.18 -7.65 4.15
CA LEU A 326 18.35 -7.50 5.34
C LEU A 326 17.29 -8.59 5.43
N GLY A 327 16.91 -9.22 4.30
CA GLY A 327 15.95 -10.32 4.22
C GLY A 327 14.51 -9.86 4.14
N TYR A 328 14.23 -8.75 3.47
CA TYR A 328 12.88 -8.44 3.01
C TYR A 328 12.40 -9.50 2.02
N SER A 329 11.14 -9.91 2.15
CA SER A 329 10.52 -10.91 1.27
C SER A 329 10.07 -10.30 -0.06
N GLN A 330 9.61 -9.04 -0.02
CA GLN A 330 9.10 -8.31 -1.19
C GLN A 330 9.44 -6.82 -1.12
N LEU A 331 9.75 -6.24 -2.30
CA LEU A 331 9.73 -4.79 -2.50
C LEU A 331 8.60 -4.45 -3.46
N GLN A 332 7.80 -3.43 -3.13
CA GLN A 332 6.75 -2.92 -4.00
C GLN A 332 7.00 -1.45 -4.36
N PHE A 333 7.14 -1.17 -5.65
CA PHE A 333 7.41 0.16 -6.15
C PHE A 333 6.12 0.88 -6.52
N HIS A 334 6.00 2.13 -6.08
CA HIS A 334 4.92 2.98 -6.55
C HIS A 334 5.12 3.37 -8.00
N VAL A 335 4.09 3.21 -8.81
CA VAL A 335 4.07 3.57 -10.23
C VAL A 335 3.04 4.69 -10.46
N VAL A 336 3.51 5.79 -11.04
CA VAL A 336 2.72 7.01 -11.22
C VAL A 336 1.88 6.92 -12.49
N PRO A 337 0.58 7.27 -12.45
CA PRO A 337 -0.28 7.32 -13.62
C PRO A 337 0.26 8.23 -14.74
N GLY A 338 0.23 7.72 -15.97
CA GLY A 338 0.79 8.40 -17.15
C GLY A 338 2.26 8.10 -17.42
N HIS A 339 2.97 7.49 -16.45
CA HIS A 339 4.35 7.08 -16.56
C HIS A 339 4.55 5.58 -16.36
N GLU A 340 3.46 4.81 -16.28
CA GLU A 340 3.47 3.43 -15.81
C GLU A 340 4.44 2.55 -16.62
N ASN A 341 4.36 2.60 -17.94
CA ASN A 341 5.18 1.74 -18.81
C ASN A 341 6.67 2.08 -18.67
N GLU A 342 7.03 3.35 -18.75
CA GLU A 342 8.42 3.79 -18.59
C GLU A 342 8.98 3.39 -17.22
N MET A 343 8.23 3.65 -16.14
CA MET A 343 8.68 3.33 -14.79
C MET A 343 8.85 1.81 -14.62
N MET A 344 7.88 1.01 -15.06
CA MET A 344 7.96 -0.45 -14.96
C MET A 344 9.13 -1.03 -15.78
N GLU A 345 9.35 -0.55 -17.01
CA GLU A 345 10.45 -1.01 -17.86
C GLU A 345 11.81 -0.69 -17.24
N ARG A 346 11.97 0.51 -16.69
CA ARG A 346 13.22 0.89 -16.02
C ARG A 346 13.45 0.11 -14.72
N TRP A 347 12.42 -0.17 -13.95
CA TRP A 347 12.54 -1.04 -12.77
C TRP A 347 12.81 -2.49 -13.17
N ALA A 348 12.23 -3.00 -14.26
CA ALA A 348 12.55 -4.32 -14.79
C ALA A 348 14.03 -4.43 -15.17
N ASP A 349 14.59 -3.41 -15.80
CA ASP A 349 16.04 -3.34 -16.10
C ASP A 349 16.92 -3.39 -14.83
N VAL A 350 16.45 -2.82 -13.72
CA VAL A 350 17.16 -2.90 -12.43
C VAL A 350 17.02 -4.31 -11.86
N MET A 351 15.81 -4.93 -11.96
CA MET A 351 15.59 -6.30 -11.52
C MET A 351 16.47 -7.31 -12.22
N ASP A 352 16.65 -7.16 -13.54
CA ASP A 352 17.50 -8.08 -14.35
C ASP A 352 18.99 -8.00 -13.98
N ALA A 353 19.43 -6.91 -13.36
CA ALA A 353 20.81 -6.70 -12.91
C ALA A 353 21.05 -7.06 -11.44
N PHE A 354 20.01 -7.40 -10.73
CA PHE A 354 19.96 -7.71 -9.30
C PHE A 354 19.88 -9.24 -9.08
#